data_5c5ee2a057cac11b85811d6ce9d77d91
#
_entry.id   5c5ee2a057cac11b85811d6ce9d77d91
#
_cell.length_a   1.000
_cell.length_b   1.000
_cell.length_c   1.000
_cell.angle_alpha   90.00
_cell.angle_beta   90.00
_cell.angle_gamma   90.00
#
_symmetry.space_group_name_H-M   'P 1'
#
loop_
_entity.id
_entity.type
_entity.pdbx_description
1 polymer ?
#
loop_
_entity_poly.entity_id
_entity_poly.type
_entity_poly.pdbx_seq_one_letter_code
_entity_poly.pdbx_strand_id
1 'polypeptide(L)'
;MDSLADPRLALEALKLLLALGLLCQWFEDRKLLRTLGEAPYAQWTILGRDLAANWPKSFRSFAWVFELKQMSLWFGLRGLVALSMLFGQSIEPRLQSASIIVLWISQLLWMIRWRGALNGGSDLMTLSLLNGLVLGEACSLVLWLAGMKPSSIGDLVSLWFIVIQSLSSYVVSGAVKLQDAAWRNGRALIHFLDNAVHGPLKSDSPFRRQRVAMLVSWSFILWECAMPLLLLHPTLAKLACLTAFCFHGLVFAYFGLNRFLWAWSSCFPALIFAAYALQATG
;
A
#
# COMPACT_ATOMS: atom_id res chain seq x y z
N MET A 1 -27.82 -5.76 -6.57
CA MET A 1 -26.52 -5.64 -7.27
C MET A 1 -25.48 -5.20 -6.27
N ASP A 2 -24.33 -5.84 -6.27
CA ASP A 2 -23.26 -5.45 -5.36
C ASP A 2 -22.71 -4.07 -5.74
N SER A 3 -22.65 -3.17 -4.77
CA SER A 3 -22.22 -1.78 -4.98
C SER A 3 -20.80 -1.65 -5.57
N LEU A 4 -19.91 -2.63 -5.30
CA LEU A 4 -18.55 -2.64 -5.84
C LEU A 4 -18.45 -3.09 -7.31
N ALA A 5 -19.53 -3.46 -7.97
CA ALA A 5 -19.58 -3.63 -9.42
C ALA A 5 -19.55 -2.28 -10.17
N ASP A 6 -19.95 -1.20 -9.50
CA ASP A 6 -19.84 0.16 -10.02
C ASP A 6 -18.41 0.69 -9.82
N PRO A 7 -17.72 1.13 -10.90
CA PRO A 7 -16.34 1.61 -10.81
C PRO A 7 -16.18 2.83 -9.88
N ARG A 8 -17.17 3.73 -9.85
CA ARG A 8 -17.16 4.90 -8.97
C ARG A 8 -17.21 4.50 -7.51
N LEU A 9 -18.14 3.61 -7.14
CA LEU A 9 -18.29 3.17 -5.76
C LEU A 9 -17.09 2.35 -5.29
N ALA A 10 -16.50 1.52 -6.18
CA ALA A 10 -15.28 0.81 -5.90
C ALA A 10 -14.10 1.77 -5.66
N LEU A 11 -13.97 2.82 -6.47
CA LEU A 11 -12.92 3.82 -6.34
C LEU A 11 -13.09 4.66 -5.06
N GLU A 12 -14.30 5.05 -4.71
CA GLU A 12 -14.59 5.78 -3.47
C GLU A 12 -14.28 4.92 -2.23
N ALA A 13 -14.67 3.65 -2.25
CA ALA A 13 -14.32 2.71 -1.15
C ALA A 13 -12.80 2.55 -1.01
N LEU A 14 -12.07 2.46 -2.12
CA LEU A 14 -10.61 2.42 -2.14
C LEU A 14 -9.99 3.70 -1.55
N LYS A 15 -10.44 4.87 -1.98
CA LYS A 15 -9.98 6.17 -1.46
C LYS A 15 -10.22 6.30 0.03
N LEU A 16 -11.38 5.85 0.52
CA LEU A 16 -11.72 5.85 1.94
C LEU A 16 -10.75 4.98 2.76
N LEU A 17 -10.51 3.74 2.32
CA LEU A 17 -9.58 2.84 3.00
C LEU A 17 -8.15 3.37 2.98
N LEU A 18 -7.72 3.94 1.84
CA LEU A 18 -6.42 4.59 1.71
C LEU A 18 -6.29 5.77 2.67
N ALA A 19 -7.31 6.63 2.76
CA ALA A 19 -7.33 7.78 3.68
C ALA A 19 -7.21 7.33 5.15
N LEU A 20 -7.95 6.29 5.56
CA LEU A 20 -7.83 5.69 6.89
C LEU A 20 -6.41 5.17 7.15
N GLY A 21 -5.83 4.45 6.19
CA GLY A 21 -4.46 3.96 6.29
C GLY A 21 -3.43 5.08 6.41
N LEU A 22 -3.58 6.15 5.62
CA LEU A 22 -2.71 7.33 5.69
C LEU A 22 -2.83 8.07 7.03
N LEU A 23 -4.02 8.14 7.60
CA LEU A 23 -4.23 8.72 8.93
C LEU A 23 -3.60 7.86 10.03
N CYS A 24 -3.74 6.54 9.97
CA CYS A 24 -3.05 5.64 10.89
C CYS A 24 -1.53 5.83 10.82
N GLN A 25 -0.95 5.88 9.60
CA GLN A 25 0.46 6.20 9.40
C GLN A 25 0.82 7.57 10.00
N TRP A 26 -0.02 8.58 9.79
CA TRP A 26 0.19 9.91 10.31
C TRP A 26 0.28 9.94 11.84
N PHE A 27 -0.59 9.20 12.54
CA PHE A 27 -0.52 9.09 14.00
C PHE A 27 0.77 8.41 14.49
N GLU A 28 1.23 7.36 13.79
CA GLU A 28 2.49 6.68 14.12
C GLU A 28 3.70 7.59 13.88
N ASP A 29 3.77 8.20 12.70
CA ASP A 29 4.91 9.02 12.28
C ASP A 29 5.07 10.30 13.11
N ARG A 30 4.00 10.77 13.78
CA ARG A 30 4.07 11.92 14.67
C ARG A 30 5.05 11.72 15.83
N LYS A 31 5.10 10.49 16.39
CA LYS A 31 6.08 10.16 17.42
C LYS A 31 7.50 10.13 16.84
N LEU A 32 7.63 9.52 15.69
CA LEU A 32 8.90 9.36 14.97
C LEU A 32 9.51 10.74 14.64
N LEU A 33 8.73 11.69 14.13
CA LEU A 33 9.19 13.06 13.86
C LEU A 33 9.75 13.77 15.10
N ARG A 34 9.14 13.60 16.26
CA ARG A 34 9.64 14.15 17.52
C ARG A 34 11.00 13.57 17.89
N THR A 35 11.11 12.24 17.90
CA THR A 35 12.36 11.53 18.19
C THR A 35 13.49 11.94 17.25
N LEU A 36 13.19 12.15 15.97
CA LEU A 36 14.17 12.53 14.97
C LEU A 36 14.62 13.99 15.10
N GLY A 37 13.77 14.87 15.63
CA GLY A 37 14.13 16.24 15.94
C GLY A 37 15.24 16.32 17.00
N GLU A 38 15.31 15.32 17.87
CA GLU A 38 16.27 15.22 18.96
C GLU A 38 17.56 14.45 18.57
N ALA A 39 17.54 13.71 17.46
CA ALA A 39 18.65 12.84 17.08
C ALA A 39 19.58 13.49 16.03
N PRO A 40 20.82 13.87 16.37
CA PRO A 40 21.75 14.50 15.43
C PRO A 40 21.98 13.68 14.15
N TYR A 41 22.05 12.36 14.25
CA TYR A 41 22.25 11.45 13.10
C TYR A 41 21.05 11.41 12.14
N ALA A 42 19.88 11.88 12.55
CA ALA A 42 18.70 11.96 11.73
C ALA A 42 18.61 13.23 10.87
N GLN A 43 19.56 14.14 11.00
CA GLN A 43 19.63 15.34 10.14
C GLN A 43 19.84 14.95 8.68
N TRP A 44 19.18 15.67 7.78
CA TRP A 44 19.27 15.37 6.34
C TRP A 44 20.69 15.51 5.80
N THR A 45 21.48 16.44 6.33
CA THR A 45 22.90 16.62 6.00
C THR A 45 23.73 15.36 6.23
N ILE A 46 23.30 14.44 7.09
CA ILE A 46 23.94 13.15 7.36
C ILE A 46 23.26 12.05 6.53
N LEU A 47 21.96 11.87 6.70
CA LEU A 47 21.19 10.82 6.03
C LEU A 47 21.13 10.96 4.50
N GLY A 48 21.08 12.19 4.01
CA GLY A 48 21.02 12.50 2.57
C GLY A 48 22.36 12.56 1.86
N ARG A 49 23.48 12.38 2.57
CA ARG A 49 24.83 12.59 2.02
C ARG A 49 25.09 11.76 0.75
N ASP A 50 24.78 10.47 0.80
CA ASP A 50 25.02 9.57 -0.34
C ASP A 50 24.12 9.89 -1.53
N LEU A 51 22.86 10.26 -1.28
CA LEU A 51 21.93 10.70 -2.31
C LEU A 51 22.41 12.01 -2.93
N ALA A 52 22.78 12.98 -2.10
CA ALA A 52 23.28 14.28 -2.57
C ALA A 52 24.56 14.15 -3.39
N ALA A 53 25.43 13.19 -3.08
CA ALA A 53 26.63 12.93 -3.86
C ALA A 53 26.33 12.43 -5.29
N ASN A 54 25.27 11.63 -5.43
CA ASN A 54 24.88 11.00 -6.70
C ASN A 54 23.77 11.78 -7.46
N TRP A 55 23.23 12.82 -6.85
CA TRP A 55 22.19 13.62 -7.50
C TRP A 55 22.76 14.59 -8.53
N PRO A 56 22.05 14.82 -9.65
CA PRO A 56 22.35 15.93 -10.56
C PRO A 56 22.43 17.25 -9.79
N LYS A 57 23.31 18.15 -10.21
CA LYS A 57 23.50 19.46 -9.53
C LYS A 57 22.19 20.24 -9.33
N SER A 58 21.25 20.13 -10.28
CA SER A 58 19.92 20.74 -10.22
C SER A 58 19.06 20.21 -9.06
N PHE A 59 19.23 18.94 -8.67
CA PHE A 59 18.47 18.36 -7.56
C PHE A 59 19.07 18.68 -6.19
N ARG A 60 20.35 19.03 -6.11
CA ARG A 60 20.99 19.41 -4.83
C ARG A 60 20.38 20.69 -4.25
N SER A 61 19.88 21.59 -5.10
CA SER A 61 19.18 22.82 -4.64
C SER A 61 17.86 22.52 -3.93
N PHE A 62 17.26 21.32 -4.11
CA PHE A 62 16.04 20.90 -3.42
C PHE A 62 16.29 20.16 -2.11
N ALA A 63 17.55 19.98 -1.68
CA ALA A 63 17.90 19.23 -0.46
C ALA A 63 17.22 19.82 0.80
N TRP A 64 16.96 21.14 0.84
CA TRP A 64 16.27 21.82 1.93
C TRP A 64 14.85 21.30 2.19
N VAL A 65 14.17 20.72 1.16
CA VAL A 65 12.83 20.15 1.30
C VAL A 65 12.82 19.00 2.30
N PHE A 66 13.94 18.28 2.44
CA PHE A 66 14.07 17.13 3.33
C PHE A 66 14.54 17.47 4.74
N GLU A 67 14.74 18.74 5.04
CA GLU A 67 15.03 19.18 6.41
C GLU A 67 13.80 19.02 7.31
N LEU A 68 14.02 18.84 8.59
CA LEU A 68 12.97 18.48 9.54
C LEU A 68 11.80 19.48 9.55
N LYS A 69 12.09 20.78 9.45
CA LYS A 69 11.07 21.84 9.42
C LYS A 69 10.12 21.68 8.23
N GLN A 70 10.66 21.53 7.04
CA GLN A 70 9.89 21.36 5.80
C GLN A 70 9.12 20.04 5.80
N MET A 71 9.78 18.97 6.24
CA MET A 71 9.13 17.67 6.39
C MET A 71 7.98 17.69 7.39
N SER A 72 8.08 18.48 8.45
CA SER A 72 6.99 18.66 9.42
C SER A 72 5.79 19.41 8.82
N LEU A 73 6.03 20.38 7.94
CA LEU A 73 4.95 21.03 7.17
C LEU A 73 4.25 20.07 6.21
N TRP A 74 5.03 19.32 5.42
CA TRP A 74 4.50 18.28 4.54
C TRP A 74 3.72 17.21 5.31
N PHE A 75 4.20 16.84 6.48
CA PHE A 75 3.53 15.91 7.36
C PHE A 75 2.19 16.44 7.87
N GLY A 76 2.13 17.71 8.32
CA GLY A 76 0.88 18.37 8.71
C GLY A 76 -0.12 18.42 7.56
N LEU A 77 0.34 18.83 6.37
CA LEU A 77 -0.48 18.89 5.16
C LEU A 77 -0.99 17.51 4.77
N ARG A 78 -0.16 16.47 4.80
CA ARG A 78 -0.56 15.08 4.54
C ARG A 78 -1.70 14.64 5.45
N GLY A 79 -1.63 14.91 6.75
CA GLY A 79 -2.68 14.55 7.70
C GLY A 79 -3.99 15.28 7.42
N LEU A 80 -3.94 16.59 7.15
CA LEU A 80 -5.12 17.39 6.81
C LEU A 80 -5.78 16.90 5.51
N VAL A 81 -4.98 16.63 4.48
CA VAL A 81 -5.47 16.15 3.18
C VAL A 81 -6.03 14.73 3.30
N ALA A 82 -5.37 13.83 4.04
CA ALA A 82 -5.91 12.51 4.29
C ALA A 82 -7.25 12.56 5.06
N LEU A 83 -7.36 13.47 6.04
CA LEU A 83 -8.61 13.70 6.76
C LEU A 83 -9.72 14.22 5.82
N SER A 84 -9.40 15.16 4.93
CA SER A 84 -10.38 15.68 3.97
C SER A 84 -10.90 14.60 3.02
N MET A 85 -10.08 13.62 2.64
CA MET A 85 -10.52 12.51 1.77
C MET A 85 -11.59 11.62 2.41
N LEU A 86 -11.74 11.61 3.74
CA LEU A 86 -12.84 10.89 4.40
C LEU A 86 -14.22 11.50 4.06
N PHE A 87 -14.24 12.75 3.63
CA PHE A 87 -15.44 13.49 3.23
C PHE A 87 -15.61 13.56 1.70
N GLY A 88 -14.94 12.65 0.96
CA GLY A 88 -14.72 12.69 -0.48
C GLY A 88 -15.91 13.06 -1.35
N GLN A 89 -17.09 12.49 -1.08
CA GLN A 89 -18.31 12.79 -1.86
C GLN A 89 -18.86 14.22 -1.63
N SER A 90 -18.46 14.88 -0.54
CA SER A 90 -18.88 16.24 -0.20
C SER A 90 -17.88 17.30 -0.67
N ILE A 91 -16.76 16.90 -1.26
CA ILE A 91 -15.68 17.79 -1.69
C ILE A 91 -15.77 18.01 -3.20
N GLU A 92 -15.55 19.25 -3.60
CA GLU A 92 -15.51 19.63 -5.01
C GLU A 92 -14.45 18.78 -5.75
N PRO A 93 -14.76 18.21 -6.94
CA PRO A 93 -13.89 17.27 -7.67
C PRO A 93 -12.44 17.78 -7.88
N ARG A 94 -12.26 19.08 -8.14
CA ARG A 94 -10.92 19.68 -8.32
C ARG A 94 -10.09 19.63 -7.04
N LEU A 95 -10.72 19.83 -5.89
CA LEU A 95 -10.05 19.71 -4.60
C LEU A 95 -9.68 18.26 -4.31
N GLN A 96 -10.51 17.31 -4.75
CA GLN A 96 -10.19 15.88 -4.62
C GLN A 96 -8.98 15.50 -5.46
N SER A 97 -8.91 15.94 -6.73
CA SER A 97 -7.74 15.75 -7.60
C SER A 97 -6.47 16.38 -7.00
N ALA A 98 -6.57 17.60 -6.50
CA ALA A 98 -5.45 18.28 -5.83
C ALA A 98 -4.99 17.50 -4.58
N SER A 99 -5.92 16.95 -3.81
CA SER A 99 -5.64 16.12 -2.63
C SER A 99 -4.83 14.87 -2.99
N ILE A 100 -5.20 14.16 -4.06
CA ILE A 100 -4.49 12.99 -4.56
C ILE A 100 -3.05 13.36 -4.94
N ILE A 101 -2.84 14.46 -5.66
CA ILE A 101 -1.51 14.94 -6.07
C ILE A 101 -0.66 15.29 -4.84
N VAL A 102 -1.22 16.00 -3.86
CA VAL A 102 -0.50 16.36 -2.62
C VAL A 102 -0.10 15.12 -1.84
N LEU A 103 -0.99 14.13 -1.72
CA LEU A 103 -0.67 12.86 -1.04
C LEU A 103 0.41 12.08 -1.79
N TRP A 104 0.36 12.05 -3.11
CA TRP A 104 1.36 11.41 -3.95
C TRP A 104 2.75 12.05 -3.78
N ILE A 105 2.84 13.38 -3.89
CA ILE A 105 4.09 14.11 -3.65
C ILE A 105 4.59 13.86 -2.23
N SER A 106 3.72 13.95 -1.23
CA SER A 106 4.10 13.72 0.17
C SER A 106 4.61 12.29 0.40
N GLN A 107 4.05 11.28 -0.29
CA GLN A 107 4.53 9.90 -0.20
C GLN A 107 5.94 9.75 -0.77
N LEU A 108 6.21 10.35 -1.93
CA LEU A 108 7.55 10.35 -2.54
C LEU A 108 8.58 11.03 -1.62
N LEU A 109 8.26 12.23 -1.11
CA LEU A 109 9.13 12.95 -0.19
C LEU A 109 9.41 12.14 1.08
N TRP A 110 8.38 11.48 1.62
CA TRP A 110 8.48 10.64 2.80
C TRP A 110 9.38 9.44 2.57
N MET A 111 9.19 8.72 1.46
CA MET A 111 10.03 7.56 1.10
C MET A 111 11.50 7.96 0.88
N ILE A 112 11.76 9.09 0.19
CA ILE A 112 13.12 9.62 0.00
C ILE A 112 13.74 9.98 1.36
N ARG A 113 13.00 10.64 2.22
CA ARG A 113 13.48 11.08 3.54
C ARG A 113 13.88 9.93 4.44
N TRP A 114 13.10 8.84 4.43
CA TRP A 114 13.33 7.67 5.25
C TRP A 114 14.25 6.62 4.64
N ARG A 115 14.53 6.71 3.35
CA ARG A 115 15.44 5.82 2.63
C ARG A 115 15.17 4.33 2.85
N GLY A 116 13.92 3.94 2.96
CA GLY A 116 13.52 2.55 3.20
C GLY A 116 13.72 2.06 4.64
N ALA A 117 14.07 2.95 5.59
CA ALA A 117 14.15 2.59 7.01
C ALA A 117 12.79 2.21 7.61
N LEU A 118 11.68 2.57 6.94
CA LEU A 118 10.33 2.13 7.24
C LEU A 118 9.99 0.88 6.43
N ASN A 119 8.79 0.35 6.64
CA ASN A 119 8.34 -0.86 5.94
C ASN A 119 8.19 -0.62 4.42
N GLY A 120 9.23 -0.98 3.66
CA GLY A 120 9.28 -0.76 2.22
C GLY A 120 8.10 -1.37 1.45
N GLY A 121 7.56 -2.52 1.89
CA GLY A 121 6.42 -3.18 1.24
C GLY A 121 5.13 -2.35 1.34
N SER A 122 4.82 -1.81 2.52
CA SER A 122 3.64 -0.96 2.71
C SER A 122 3.78 0.39 2.02
N ASP A 123 4.98 0.99 2.06
CA ASP A 123 5.23 2.29 1.46
C ASP A 123 5.15 2.22 -0.07
N LEU A 124 5.71 1.16 -0.68
CA LEU A 124 5.60 0.91 -2.12
C LEU A 124 4.15 0.62 -2.54
N MET A 125 3.40 -0.13 -1.75
CA MET A 125 1.99 -0.40 -2.07
C MET A 125 1.13 0.86 -1.94
N THR A 126 1.35 1.67 -0.92
CA THR A 126 0.71 2.99 -0.78
C THR A 126 1.05 3.90 -1.97
N LEU A 127 2.31 3.91 -2.41
CA LEU A 127 2.71 4.66 -3.60
C LEU A 127 2.04 4.11 -4.86
N SER A 128 1.91 2.79 -5.01
CA SER A 128 1.22 2.17 -6.16
C SER A 128 -0.25 2.55 -6.21
N LEU A 129 -0.95 2.60 -5.07
CA LEU A 129 -2.32 3.11 -4.98
C LEU A 129 -2.41 4.57 -5.45
N LEU A 130 -1.54 5.42 -4.93
CA LEU A 130 -1.50 6.83 -5.31
C LEU A 130 -1.10 7.02 -6.79
N ASN A 131 -0.20 6.20 -7.34
CA ASN A 131 0.13 6.20 -8.77
C ASN A 131 -1.11 5.88 -9.62
N GLY A 132 -1.88 4.85 -9.23
CA GLY A 132 -3.12 4.50 -9.94
C GLY A 132 -4.12 5.66 -9.94
N LEU A 133 -4.32 6.31 -8.79
CA LEU A 133 -5.20 7.48 -8.68
C LEU A 133 -4.71 8.65 -9.54
N VAL A 134 -3.41 8.99 -9.49
CA VAL A 134 -2.83 10.06 -10.33
C VAL A 134 -2.94 9.75 -11.82
N LEU A 135 -2.76 8.50 -12.24
CA LEU A 135 -2.93 8.09 -13.64
C LEU A 135 -4.38 8.25 -14.11
N GLY A 136 -5.36 7.91 -13.27
CA GLY A 136 -6.76 8.13 -13.59
C GLY A 136 -7.12 9.61 -13.71
N GLU A 137 -6.64 10.45 -12.79
CA GLU A 137 -6.81 11.91 -12.86
C GLU A 137 -6.15 12.50 -14.12
N ALA A 138 -4.93 12.07 -14.45
CA ALA A 138 -4.22 12.49 -15.65
C ALA A 138 -4.98 12.09 -16.92
N CYS A 139 -5.51 10.87 -16.96
CA CYS A 139 -6.33 10.39 -18.06
C CYS A 139 -7.60 11.25 -18.21
N SER A 140 -8.30 11.53 -17.13
CA SER A 140 -9.49 12.39 -17.13
C SER A 140 -9.19 13.80 -17.61
N LEU A 141 -8.06 14.37 -17.21
CA LEU A 141 -7.60 15.68 -17.66
C LEU A 141 -7.30 15.69 -19.17
N VAL A 142 -6.60 14.68 -19.69
CA VAL A 142 -6.28 14.57 -21.13
C VAL A 142 -7.57 14.47 -21.97
N LEU A 143 -8.54 13.66 -21.54
CA LEU A 143 -9.83 13.52 -22.21
C LEU A 143 -10.61 14.85 -22.21
N TRP A 144 -10.60 15.56 -21.09
CA TRP A 144 -11.22 16.87 -20.99
C TRP A 144 -10.57 17.90 -21.92
N LEU A 145 -9.24 17.94 -21.99
CA LEU A 145 -8.50 18.82 -22.91
C LEU A 145 -8.75 18.47 -24.38
N ALA A 146 -9.03 17.21 -24.69
CA ALA A 146 -9.45 16.75 -26.01
C ALA A 146 -10.92 17.06 -26.35
N GLY A 147 -11.65 17.78 -25.49
CA GLY A 147 -13.06 18.13 -25.69
C GLY A 147 -14.02 16.96 -25.45
N MET A 148 -13.56 15.86 -24.88
CA MET A 148 -14.40 14.72 -24.53
C MET A 148 -15.12 14.97 -23.20
N LYS A 149 -16.36 14.50 -23.10
CA LYS A 149 -17.08 14.58 -21.81
C LYS A 149 -16.38 13.71 -20.75
N PRO A 150 -16.36 14.14 -19.48
CA PRO A 150 -15.87 13.30 -18.38
C PRO A 150 -16.58 11.94 -18.42
N SER A 151 -15.83 10.89 -18.54
CA SER A 151 -16.31 9.51 -18.57
C SER A 151 -15.71 8.74 -17.41
N SER A 152 -16.23 7.57 -17.10
CA SER A 152 -15.66 6.65 -16.12
C SER A 152 -14.29 6.07 -16.52
N ILE A 153 -13.72 6.49 -17.66
CA ILE A 153 -12.43 5.96 -18.16
C ILE A 153 -11.31 6.22 -17.17
N GLY A 154 -11.23 7.41 -16.58
CA GLY A 154 -10.23 7.70 -15.55
C GLY A 154 -10.36 6.80 -14.32
N ASP A 155 -11.58 6.55 -13.87
CA ASP A 155 -11.86 5.64 -12.76
C ASP A 155 -11.40 4.20 -13.10
N LEU A 156 -11.71 3.75 -14.32
CA LEU A 156 -11.29 2.43 -14.83
C LEU A 156 -9.77 2.32 -14.91
N VAL A 157 -9.07 3.36 -15.39
CA VAL A 157 -7.61 3.41 -15.44
C VAL A 157 -7.02 3.26 -14.04
N SER A 158 -7.55 4.01 -13.05
CA SER A 158 -7.14 3.88 -11.65
C SER A 158 -7.32 2.46 -11.14
N LEU A 159 -8.52 1.91 -11.27
CA LEU A 159 -8.86 0.59 -10.74
C LEU A 159 -8.02 -0.52 -11.37
N TRP A 160 -7.92 -0.57 -12.71
CA TRP A 160 -7.16 -1.62 -13.40
C TRP A 160 -5.66 -1.52 -13.14
N PHE A 161 -5.09 -0.31 -13.03
CA PHE A 161 -3.70 -0.16 -12.63
C PHE A 161 -3.46 -0.78 -11.24
N ILE A 162 -4.33 -0.49 -10.28
CA ILE A 162 -4.23 -1.01 -8.90
C ILE A 162 -4.44 -2.53 -8.87
N VAL A 163 -5.37 -3.06 -9.66
CA VAL A 163 -5.57 -4.52 -9.82
C VAL A 163 -4.28 -5.20 -10.29
N ILE A 164 -3.68 -4.69 -11.38
CA ILE A 164 -2.46 -5.26 -11.96
C ILE A 164 -1.32 -5.22 -10.93
N GLN A 165 -1.13 -4.09 -10.24
CA GLN A 165 -0.08 -3.95 -9.22
C GLN A 165 -0.28 -4.91 -8.04
N SER A 166 -1.51 -5.03 -7.56
CA SER A 166 -1.86 -5.91 -6.44
C SER A 166 -1.66 -7.37 -6.80
N LEU A 167 -2.17 -7.80 -7.95
CA LEU A 167 -2.01 -9.19 -8.44
C LEU A 167 -0.55 -9.54 -8.66
N SER A 168 0.20 -8.65 -9.33
CA SER A 168 1.63 -8.85 -9.55
C SER A 168 2.37 -9.03 -8.23
N SER A 169 2.03 -8.23 -7.21
CA SER A 169 2.66 -8.34 -5.90
C SER A 169 2.37 -9.68 -5.21
N TYR A 170 1.13 -10.18 -5.25
CA TYR A 170 0.79 -11.50 -4.70
C TYR A 170 1.48 -12.63 -5.46
N VAL A 171 1.41 -12.61 -6.80
CA VAL A 171 2.01 -13.67 -7.64
C VAL A 171 3.52 -13.71 -7.47
N VAL A 172 4.19 -12.56 -7.48
CA VAL A 172 5.65 -12.49 -7.27
C VAL A 172 6.01 -12.97 -5.87
N SER A 173 5.26 -12.56 -4.84
CA SER A 173 5.46 -13.02 -3.46
C SER A 173 5.33 -14.54 -3.34
N GLY A 174 4.28 -15.13 -3.93
CA GLY A 174 4.08 -16.58 -3.99
C GLY A 174 5.17 -17.30 -4.77
N ALA A 175 5.56 -16.77 -5.93
CA ALA A 175 6.60 -17.35 -6.76
C ALA A 175 7.97 -17.37 -6.07
N VAL A 176 8.36 -16.30 -5.40
CA VAL A 176 9.60 -16.23 -4.61
C VAL A 176 9.59 -17.26 -3.48
N LYS A 177 8.48 -17.37 -2.75
CA LYS A 177 8.33 -18.39 -1.68
C LYS A 177 8.35 -19.79 -2.26
N LEU A 178 7.76 -20.01 -3.44
CA LEU A 178 7.76 -21.30 -4.12
C LEU A 178 9.19 -21.73 -4.54
N GLN A 179 10.05 -20.79 -4.89
CA GLN A 179 11.44 -21.07 -5.28
C GLN A 179 12.34 -21.33 -4.06
N ASP A 180 12.03 -20.75 -2.90
CA ASP A 180 12.85 -20.89 -1.70
C ASP A 180 12.52 -22.18 -0.92
N ALA A 181 13.54 -23.04 -0.73
CA ALA A 181 13.41 -24.27 0.02
C ALA A 181 13.04 -24.04 1.50
N ALA A 182 13.44 -22.93 2.10
CA ALA A 182 13.12 -22.62 3.50
C ALA A 182 11.61 -22.32 3.67
N TRP A 183 10.98 -21.74 2.68
CA TRP A 183 9.50 -21.58 2.65
C TRP A 183 8.81 -22.92 2.41
N ARG A 184 9.23 -23.70 1.41
CA ARG A 184 8.59 -24.98 1.09
C ARG A 184 8.64 -26.00 2.23
N ASN A 185 9.68 -25.98 3.05
CA ASN A 185 9.80 -26.88 4.22
C ASN A 185 9.32 -26.24 5.54
N GLY A 186 8.80 -25.01 5.53
CA GLY A 186 8.25 -24.32 6.70
C GLY A 186 9.29 -23.69 7.63
N ARG A 187 10.59 -23.81 7.36
CA ARG A 187 11.64 -23.20 8.22
C ARG A 187 11.60 -21.69 8.22
N ALA A 188 11.30 -21.08 7.05
CA ALA A 188 11.16 -19.63 6.96
C ALA A 188 10.03 -19.13 7.87
N LEU A 189 8.87 -19.79 7.87
CA LEU A 189 7.75 -19.41 8.75
C LEU A 189 8.14 -19.45 10.22
N ILE A 190 8.81 -20.53 10.66
CA ILE A 190 9.30 -20.65 12.06
C ILE A 190 10.26 -19.50 12.38
N HIS A 191 11.19 -19.21 11.48
CA HIS A 191 12.17 -18.12 11.66
C HIS A 191 11.47 -16.77 11.78
N PHE A 192 10.49 -16.47 10.92
CA PHE A 192 9.71 -15.23 11.03
C PHE A 192 8.96 -15.14 12.36
N LEU A 193 8.31 -16.21 12.79
CA LEU A 193 7.55 -16.23 14.05
C LEU A 193 8.47 -16.14 15.28
N ASP A 194 9.69 -16.67 15.22
CA ASP A 194 10.68 -16.53 16.30
C ASP A 194 11.20 -15.08 16.45
N ASN A 195 11.11 -14.29 15.39
CA ASN A 195 11.50 -12.87 15.38
C ASN A 195 10.28 -11.93 15.46
N ALA A 196 9.13 -12.44 15.87
CA ALA A 196 7.92 -11.64 16.06
C ALA A 196 8.04 -10.68 17.26
N VAL A 197 7.20 -9.64 17.31
CA VAL A 197 7.22 -8.61 18.37
C VAL A 197 6.94 -9.18 19.78
N HIS A 198 6.33 -10.36 19.84
CA HIS A 198 6.04 -11.06 21.11
C HIS A 198 7.17 -11.96 21.59
N GLY A 199 8.32 -11.93 20.91
CA GLY A 199 9.45 -12.81 21.18
C GLY A 199 9.33 -14.19 20.50
N PRO A 200 10.31 -15.08 20.72
CA PRO A 200 10.36 -16.36 20.07
C PRO A 200 9.19 -17.26 20.44
N LEU A 201 8.81 -18.16 19.53
CA LEU A 201 7.79 -19.17 19.77
C LEU A 201 8.10 -20.00 21.03
N LYS A 202 7.08 -20.23 21.85
CA LYS A 202 7.20 -21.13 22.99
C LYS A 202 7.58 -22.55 22.51
N SER A 203 8.24 -23.32 23.39
CA SER A 203 8.70 -24.69 23.07
C SER A 203 7.54 -25.64 22.72
N ASP A 204 6.36 -25.43 23.31
CA ASP A 204 5.14 -26.22 23.09
C ASP A 204 4.29 -25.71 21.91
N SER A 205 4.68 -24.64 21.25
CA SER A 205 3.94 -24.07 20.14
C SER A 205 3.74 -25.09 19.00
N PRO A 206 2.52 -25.24 18.44
CA PRO A 206 2.28 -26.13 17.32
C PRO A 206 3.11 -25.78 16.08
N PHE A 207 3.50 -24.50 15.92
CA PHE A 207 4.36 -24.05 14.82
C PHE A 207 5.81 -24.55 14.93
N ARG A 208 6.24 -25.05 16.10
CA ARG A 208 7.54 -25.76 16.23
C ARG A 208 7.55 -27.11 15.50
N ARG A 209 6.36 -27.67 15.24
CA ARG A 209 6.23 -28.91 14.47
C ARG A 209 6.42 -28.60 13.01
N GLN A 210 7.50 -29.13 12.42
CA GLN A 210 7.88 -28.92 11.02
C GLN A 210 6.71 -29.14 10.03
N ARG A 211 5.89 -30.18 10.23
CA ARG A 211 4.75 -30.48 9.36
C ARG A 211 3.67 -29.38 9.40
N VAL A 212 3.41 -28.80 10.59
CA VAL A 212 2.42 -27.71 10.74
C VAL A 212 2.96 -26.46 10.05
N ALA A 213 4.18 -26.07 10.31
CA ALA A 213 4.81 -24.92 9.67
C ALA A 213 4.86 -25.07 8.15
N MET A 214 5.15 -26.26 7.64
CA MET A 214 5.14 -26.55 6.21
C MET A 214 3.75 -26.41 5.59
N LEU A 215 2.70 -26.98 6.23
CA LEU A 215 1.33 -26.86 5.74
C LEU A 215 0.86 -25.41 5.67
N VAL A 216 1.15 -24.61 6.70
CA VAL A 216 0.81 -23.19 6.73
C VAL A 216 1.60 -22.42 5.67
N SER A 217 2.89 -22.70 5.50
CA SER A 217 3.71 -22.13 4.43
C SER A 217 3.13 -22.38 3.05
N TRP A 218 2.76 -23.64 2.76
CA TRP A 218 2.16 -24.03 1.48
C TRP A 218 0.78 -23.37 1.26
N SER A 219 -0.02 -23.19 2.33
CA SER A 219 -1.29 -22.48 2.22
C SER A 219 -1.09 -21.05 1.72
N PHE A 220 -0.08 -20.34 2.24
CA PHE A 220 0.26 -18.99 1.77
C PHE A 220 0.78 -19.00 0.32
N ILE A 221 1.70 -19.89 -0.01
CA ILE A 221 2.27 -20.02 -1.37
C ILE A 221 1.16 -20.23 -2.40
N LEU A 222 0.30 -21.22 -2.15
CA LEU A 222 -0.77 -21.58 -3.08
C LEU A 222 -1.80 -20.45 -3.23
N TRP A 223 -2.18 -19.83 -2.11
CA TRP A 223 -3.14 -18.73 -2.13
C TRP A 223 -2.59 -17.51 -2.87
N GLU A 224 -1.33 -17.11 -2.62
CA GLU A 224 -0.71 -15.97 -3.30
C GLU A 224 -0.55 -16.23 -4.81
N CYS A 225 -0.14 -17.44 -5.21
CA CYS A 225 -0.03 -17.82 -6.61
C CYS A 225 -1.40 -17.92 -7.30
N ALA A 226 -2.44 -18.34 -6.58
CA ALA A 226 -3.79 -18.53 -7.11
C ALA A 226 -4.60 -17.23 -7.21
N MET A 227 -4.11 -16.11 -6.67
CA MET A 227 -4.84 -14.84 -6.61
C MET A 227 -5.48 -14.44 -7.95
N PRO A 228 -4.80 -14.50 -9.11
CA PRO A 228 -5.43 -14.17 -10.39
C PRO A 228 -6.62 -15.08 -10.75
N LEU A 229 -6.55 -16.36 -10.40
CA LEU A 229 -7.63 -17.33 -10.68
C LEU A 229 -8.85 -17.08 -9.77
N LEU A 230 -8.63 -16.60 -8.55
CA LEU A 230 -9.70 -16.29 -7.61
C LEU A 230 -10.52 -15.06 -8.06
N LEU A 231 -9.96 -14.20 -8.92
CA LEU A 231 -10.67 -13.05 -9.48
C LEU A 231 -11.63 -13.43 -10.63
N LEU A 232 -11.60 -14.66 -11.14
CA LEU A 232 -12.52 -15.10 -12.19
C LEU A 232 -13.98 -15.19 -11.71
N HIS A 233 -14.22 -15.15 -10.40
CA HIS A 233 -15.57 -15.17 -9.84
C HIS A 233 -15.70 -14.23 -8.65
N PRO A 234 -16.72 -13.32 -8.59
CA PRO A 234 -16.85 -12.32 -7.54
C PRO A 234 -16.89 -12.88 -6.11
N THR A 235 -17.54 -14.02 -5.90
CA THR A 235 -17.56 -14.68 -4.58
C THR A 235 -16.17 -15.16 -4.17
N LEU A 236 -15.40 -15.73 -5.09
CA LEU A 236 -14.02 -16.16 -4.82
C LEU A 236 -13.12 -14.96 -4.56
N ALA A 237 -13.28 -13.87 -5.30
CA ALA A 237 -12.56 -12.62 -5.07
C ALA A 237 -12.82 -12.04 -3.67
N LYS A 238 -14.08 -12.04 -3.22
CA LYS A 238 -14.46 -11.60 -1.86
C LYS A 238 -13.83 -12.49 -0.79
N LEU A 239 -13.87 -13.80 -0.96
CA LEU A 239 -13.23 -14.76 -0.04
C LEU A 239 -11.71 -14.59 -0.03
N ALA A 240 -11.10 -14.36 -1.19
CA ALA A 240 -9.67 -14.08 -1.30
C ALA A 240 -9.27 -12.79 -0.59
N CYS A 241 -10.06 -11.72 -0.75
CA CYS A 241 -9.84 -10.46 -0.02
C CYS A 241 -10.04 -10.62 1.50
N LEU A 242 -11.03 -11.39 1.94
CA LEU A 242 -11.22 -11.71 3.36
C LEU A 242 -10.02 -12.50 3.92
N THR A 243 -9.55 -13.50 3.19
CA THR A 243 -8.34 -14.26 3.56
C THR A 243 -7.12 -13.35 3.62
N ALA A 244 -6.96 -12.43 2.65
CA ALA A 244 -5.91 -11.42 2.64
C ALA A 244 -6.00 -10.50 3.86
N PHE A 245 -7.20 -10.04 4.21
CA PHE A 245 -7.40 -9.20 5.38
C PHE A 245 -7.00 -9.92 6.66
N CYS A 246 -7.41 -11.17 6.83
CA CYS A 246 -6.99 -11.99 7.97
C CYS A 246 -5.49 -12.20 8.00
N PHE A 247 -4.86 -12.52 6.86
CA PHE A 247 -3.42 -12.68 6.75
C PHE A 247 -2.66 -11.38 7.13
N HIS A 248 -3.04 -10.24 6.57
CA HIS A 248 -2.40 -8.96 6.90
C HIS A 248 -2.69 -8.53 8.34
N GLY A 249 -3.84 -8.91 8.90
CA GLY A 249 -4.17 -8.75 10.31
C GLY A 249 -3.23 -9.57 11.22
N LEU A 250 -2.91 -10.81 10.84
CA LEU A 250 -1.91 -11.61 11.54
C LEU A 250 -0.51 -11.00 11.41
N VAL A 251 -0.14 -10.51 10.23
CA VAL A 251 1.12 -9.79 10.02
C VAL A 251 1.20 -8.55 10.92
N PHE A 252 0.11 -7.81 11.05
CA PHE A 252 0.05 -6.71 12.00
C PHE A 252 0.21 -7.18 13.45
N ALA A 253 -0.56 -8.19 13.86
CA ALA A 253 -0.54 -8.68 15.23
C ALA A 253 0.82 -9.26 15.64
N TYR A 254 1.46 -10.03 14.78
CA TYR A 254 2.73 -10.71 15.10
C TYR A 254 3.97 -9.84 14.86
N PHE A 255 3.93 -8.94 13.87
CA PHE A 255 5.10 -8.17 13.45
C PHE A 255 4.94 -6.65 13.65
N GLY A 256 3.80 -6.18 14.17
CA GLY A 256 3.53 -4.76 14.37
C GLY A 256 3.37 -3.97 13.07
N LEU A 257 3.13 -4.64 11.93
CA LEU A 257 3.10 -4.03 10.60
C LEU A 257 1.71 -3.50 10.27
N ASN A 258 1.21 -2.55 11.06
CA ASN A 258 -0.09 -1.91 10.87
C ASN A 258 -0.25 -1.29 9.47
N ARG A 259 0.76 -0.58 8.97
CA ARG A 259 0.74 0.05 7.63
C ARG A 259 0.52 -0.95 6.52
N PHE A 260 1.03 -2.17 6.69
CA PHE A 260 0.87 -3.25 5.74
C PHE A 260 -0.59 -3.67 5.59
N LEU A 261 -1.30 -3.83 6.73
CA LEU A 261 -2.72 -4.12 6.72
C LEU A 261 -3.53 -3.08 5.93
N TRP A 262 -3.32 -1.80 6.20
CA TRP A 262 -4.07 -0.72 5.55
C TRP A 262 -3.75 -0.57 4.07
N ALA A 263 -2.48 -0.60 3.70
CA ALA A 263 -2.06 -0.46 2.30
C ALA A 263 -2.66 -1.56 1.42
N TRP A 264 -2.66 -2.81 1.90
CA TRP A 264 -3.22 -3.93 1.15
C TRP A 264 -4.74 -3.96 1.18
N SER A 265 -5.38 -3.66 2.31
CA SER A 265 -6.85 -3.59 2.38
C SER A 265 -7.43 -2.53 1.45
N SER A 266 -6.69 -1.45 1.20
CA SER A 266 -7.10 -0.41 0.26
C SER A 266 -7.22 -0.89 -1.19
N CYS A 267 -6.57 -2.01 -1.56
CA CYS A 267 -6.68 -2.60 -2.90
C CYS A 267 -7.94 -3.45 -3.10
N PHE A 268 -8.56 -3.93 -2.03
CA PHE A 268 -9.64 -4.91 -2.12
C PHE A 268 -10.85 -4.44 -2.92
N PRO A 269 -11.32 -3.19 -2.81
CA PRO A 269 -12.41 -2.72 -3.67
C PRO A 269 -12.10 -2.84 -5.16
N ALA A 270 -10.85 -2.55 -5.58
CA ALA A 270 -10.44 -2.70 -6.97
C ALA A 270 -10.41 -4.17 -7.41
N LEU A 271 -9.91 -5.09 -6.56
CA LEU A 271 -9.88 -6.53 -6.85
C LEU A 271 -11.30 -7.11 -6.99
N ILE A 272 -12.23 -6.71 -6.11
CA ILE A 272 -13.62 -7.15 -6.17
C ILE A 272 -14.30 -6.57 -7.42
N PHE A 273 -14.08 -5.27 -7.73
CA PHE A 273 -14.55 -4.65 -8.96
C PHE A 273 -14.10 -5.44 -10.21
N ALA A 274 -12.80 -5.78 -10.29
CA ALA A 274 -12.25 -6.51 -11.43
C ALA A 274 -12.95 -7.86 -11.64
N ALA A 275 -13.29 -8.57 -10.56
CA ALA A 275 -14.00 -9.85 -10.66
C ALA A 275 -15.42 -9.69 -11.25
N TYR A 276 -16.13 -8.61 -10.89
CA TYR A 276 -17.42 -8.30 -11.53
C TYR A 276 -17.27 -7.89 -12.98
N ALA A 277 -16.26 -7.08 -13.30
CA ALA A 277 -16.00 -6.64 -14.67
C ALA A 277 -15.66 -7.83 -15.58
N LEU A 278 -14.82 -8.76 -15.11
CA LEU A 278 -14.47 -9.97 -15.86
C LEU A 278 -15.68 -10.88 -16.09
N GLN A 279 -16.54 -11.05 -15.08
CA GLN A 279 -17.75 -11.86 -15.22
C GLN A 279 -18.77 -11.24 -16.21
N ALA A 280 -18.81 -9.92 -16.33
CA ALA A 280 -19.73 -9.24 -17.26
C ALA A 280 -19.29 -9.34 -18.72
N THR A 281 -18.03 -9.70 -19.00
CA THR A 281 -17.45 -9.83 -20.34
C THR A 281 -17.35 -11.26 -20.84
N GLY A 282 -17.55 -12.25 -19.99
CA GLY A 282 -17.54 -13.71 -20.30
C GLY A 282 -18.95 -14.26 -20.33
#